data_6983d9b8f8dec917fdc6b9a0c5c813b7
#
_entry.id   6983d9b8f8dec917fdc6b9a0c5c813b7
#
_cell.length_a   1.000
_cell.length_b   1.000
_cell.length_c   1.000
_cell.angle_alpha   90.00
_cell.angle_beta   90.00
_cell.angle_gamma   90.00
#
_symmetry.space_group_name_H-M   'P 1'
#
loop_
_entity.id
_entity.type
_entity.pdbx_description
1 polymer ?
#
loop_
_entity_poly.entity_id
_entity_poly.type
_entity_poly.pdbx_seq_one_letter_code
_entity_poly.pdbx_strand_id
1 'polypeptide(L)'
;MNKKWLAGPYLVWMVGFIVIPLILIVYYGLTDKSGAFTLANVLSISTPEHVKALWLSLGLSLVSTVICLVLAYPLAMILRNRGIGQGSFIVFIFILPMWMNFLLRTLAWQTLLEKSGVINGILSALHLPNQNLINTPGAIVLGMVYNFLPFMVLPIYNVLCKIDDNTINAARDLGASFTQTLLWVWLPLSVPGIISGITMVFVPSLTTFVISNLLGGSKILLIGNVIEQEFTKG
;
A
#
# COMPACT_ATOMS: atom_id res chain seq x y z
N MET A 1 -25.61 32.79 9.06
CA MET A 1 -25.72 31.34 9.34
C MET A 1 -24.38 30.85 9.85
N ASN A 2 -24.31 30.44 11.12
CA ASN A 2 -23.02 30.04 11.71
C ASN A 2 -22.46 28.79 10.97
N LYS A 3 -21.35 28.98 10.28
CA LYS A 3 -20.62 27.88 9.52
C LYS A 3 -20.33 26.64 10.38
N LYS A 4 -20.37 26.78 11.71
CA LYS A 4 -20.18 25.67 12.66
C LYS A 4 -21.27 24.58 12.59
N TRP A 5 -22.52 24.95 12.25
CA TRP A 5 -23.63 23.99 12.13
C TRP A 5 -23.52 23.10 10.88
N LEU A 6 -22.83 23.56 9.85
CA LEU A 6 -22.56 22.76 8.64
C LEU A 6 -21.63 21.57 8.90
N ALA A 7 -20.82 21.62 9.96
CA ALA A 7 -19.97 20.51 10.38
C ALA A 7 -20.71 19.46 11.24
N GLY A 8 -21.95 19.76 11.71
CA GLY A 8 -22.72 18.90 12.59
C GLY A 8 -22.90 17.46 12.05
N PRO A 9 -23.42 17.27 10.83
CA PRO A 9 -23.59 15.92 10.25
C PRO A 9 -22.28 15.15 10.16
N TYR A 10 -21.17 15.82 9.80
CA TYR A 10 -19.86 15.21 9.75
C TYR A 10 -19.37 14.76 11.14
N LEU A 11 -19.56 15.60 12.18
CA LEU A 11 -19.18 15.26 13.55
C LEU A 11 -19.97 14.05 14.07
N VAL A 12 -21.28 13.98 13.81
CA VAL A 12 -22.11 12.83 14.17
C VAL A 12 -21.60 11.57 13.49
N TRP A 13 -21.31 11.64 12.19
CA TRP A 13 -20.74 10.50 11.45
C TRP A 13 -19.38 10.10 11.99
N MET A 14 -18.48 11.04 12.25
CA MET A 14 -17.15 10.77 12.79
C MET A 14 -17.23 10.11 14.19
N VAL A 15 -18.09 10.60 15.07
CA VAL A 15 -18.27 9.99 16.40
C VAL A 15 -18.84 8.58 16.27
N GLY A 16 -19.89 8.39 15.46
CA GLY A 16 -20.55 7.09 15.30
C GLY A 16 -19.66 6.01 14.65
N PHE A 17 -18.90 6.37 13.63
CA PHE A 17 -18.15 5.40 12.81
C PHE A 17 -16.65 5.36 13.07
N ILE A 18 -16.09 6.33 13.79
CA ILE A 18 -14.67 6.33 14.10
C ILE A 18 -14.46 6.25 15.61
N VAL A 19 -15.02 7.19 16.38
CA VAL A 19 -14.71 7.30 17.82
C VAL A 19 -15.30 6.12 18.60
N ILE A 20 -16.58 5.77 18.37
CA ILE A 20 -17.22 4.65 19.08
C ILE A 20 -16.50 3.33 18.82
N PRO A 21 -16.20 2.90 17.56
CA PRO A 21 -15.43 1.69 17.33
C PRO A 21 -14.05 1.69 17.97
N LEU A 22 -13.34 2.82 17.99
CA LEU A 22 -12.04 2.93 18.67
C LEU A 22 -12.17 2.72 20.20
N ILE A 23 -13.20 3.33 20.81
CA ILE A 23 -13.47 3.13 22.25
C ILE A 23 -13.80 1.65 22.52
N LEU A 24 -14.61 1.02 21.65
CA LEU A 24 -14.94 -0.40 21.79
C LEU A 24 -13.70 -1.30 21.68
N ILE A 25 -12.79 -1.02 20.75
CA ILE A 25 -11.52 -1.76 20.62
C ILE A 25 -10.71 -1.66 21.91
N VAL A 26 -10.58 -0.45 22.48
CA VAL A 26 -9.87 -0.24 23.75
C VAL A 26 -10.58 -0.97 24.88
N TYR A 27 -11.90 -0.85 24.95
CA TYR A 27 -12.70 -1.51 25.98
C TYR A 27 -12.53 -3.04 25.93
N TYR A 28 -12.75 -3.67 24.78
CA TYR A 28 -12.59 -5.12 24.63
C TYR A 28 -11.14 -5.58 24.76
N GLY A 29 -10.17 -4.75 24.35
CA GLY A 29 -8.75 -5.03 24.55
C GLY A 29 -8.31 -5.08 26.01
N LEU A 30 -9.05 -4.37 26.89
CA LEU A 30 -8.76 -4.27 28.32
C LEU A 30 -9.76 -5.05 29.20
N THR A 31 -10.69 -5.79 28.60
CA THR A 31 -11.69 -6.59 29.35
C THR A 31 -11.65 -8.05 28.93
N ASP A 32 -11.90 -8.95 29.88
CA ASP A 32 -12.10 -10.37 29.64
C ASP A 32 -13.56 -10.67 29.26
N LYS A 33 -13.88 -11.91 28.85
CA LYS A 33 -15.22 -12.40 28.53
C LYS A 33 -16.24 -12.21 29.67
N SER A 34 -15.77 -12.11 30.90
CA SER A 34 -16.57 -11.78 32.10
C SER A 34 -16.83 -10.29 32.30
N GLY A 35 -16.24 -9.40 31.48
CA GLY A 35 -16.29 -7.95 31.65
C GLY A 35 -15.32 -7.40 32.69
N ALA A 36 -14.47 -8.25 33.30
CA ALA A 36 -13.47 -7.81 34.26
C ALA A 36 -12.26 -7.18 33.54
N PHE A 37 -11.64 -6.17 34.15
CA PHE A 37 -10.43 -5.55 33.64
C PHE A 37 -9.27 -6.54 33.61
N THR A 38 -8.64 -6.68 32.43
CA THR A 38 -7.47 -7.55 32.25
C THR A 38 -6.48 -6.95 31.25
N LEU A 39 -5.20 -7.21 31.47
CA LEU A 39 -4.13 -6.90 30.54
C LEU A 39 -3.71 -8.14 29.72
N ALA A 40 -4.35 -9.29 29.92
CA ALA A 40 -3.98 -10.53 29.25
C ALA A 40 -4.04 -10.42 27.73
N ASN A 41 -5.05 -9.73 27.18
CA ASN A 41 -5.21 -9.51 25.76
C ASN A 41 -4.06 -8.65 25.17
N VAL A 42 -3.60 -7.63 25.91
CA VAL A 42 -2.47 -6.80 25.53
C VAL A 42 -1.16 -7.58 25.62
N LEU A 43 -0.98 -8.39 26.65
CA LEU A 43 0.20 -9.23 26.83
C LEU A 43 0.27 -10.35 25.78
N SER A 44 -0.86 -10.83 25.27
CA SER A 44 -0.90 -11.84 24.20
C SER A 44 -0.24 -11.36 22.89
N ILE A 45 -0.13 -10.04 22.66
CA ILE A 45 0.60 -9.48 21.52
C ILE A 45 2.10 -9.87 21.58
N SER A 46 2.64 -10.10 22.77
CA SER A 46 4.04 -10.48 22.98
C SER A 46 4.32 -11.97 22.76
N THR A 47 3.34 -12.75 22.32
CA THR A 47 3.59 -14.16 21.98
C THR A 47 4.55 -14.25 20.79
N PRO A 48 5.45 -15.26 20.77
CA PRO A 48 6.46 -15.38 19.72
C PRO A 48 5.87 -15.42 18.31
N GLU A 49 4.68 -15.98 18.14
CA GLU A 49 3.97 -16.07 16.86
C GLU A 49 3.50 -14.70 16.37
N HIS A 50 2.88 -13.90 17.24
CA HIS A 50 2.42 -12.54 16.90
C HIS A 50 3.58 -11.60 16.61
N VAL A 51 4.64 -11.67 17.42
CA VAL A 51 5.87 -10.87 17.21
C VAL A 51 6.53 -11.24 15.87
N LYS A 52 6.61 -12.52 15.53
CA LYS A 52 7.15 -12.99 14.26
C LYS A 52 6.29 -12.50 13.07
N ALA A 53 4.96 -12.60 13.18
CA ALA A 53 4.02 -12.11 12.17
C ALA A 53 4.16 -10.60 11.98
N LEU A 54 4.30 -9.83 13.05
CA LEU A 54 4.49 -8.38 13.03
C LEU A 54 5.80 -7.99 12.30
N TRP A 55 6.93 -8.60 12.67
CA TRP A 55 8.21 -8.30 12.01
C TRP A 55 8.21 -8.68 10.53
N LEU A 56 7.59 -9.81 10.19
CA LEU A 56 7.45 -10.24 8.80
C LEU A 56 6.57 -9.24 8.02
N SER A 57 5.45 -8.81 8.59
CA SER A 57 4.58 -7.80 7.98
C SER A 57 5.29 -6.48 7.77
N LEU A 58 6.02 -5.98 8.77
CA LEU A 58 6.82 -4.77 8.67
C LEU A 58 7.86 -4.88 7.55
N GLY A 59 8.58 -6.00 7.48
CA GLY A 59 9.60 -6.24 6.45
C GLY A 59 9.02 -6.26 5.05
N LEU A 60 7.95 -7.04 4.82
CA LEU A 60 7.33 -7.16 3.49
C LEU A 60 6.65 -5.86 3.06
N SER A 61 5.98 -5.16 3.99
CA SER A 61 5.37 -3.85 3.71
C SER A 61 6.41 -2.79 3.39
N LEU A 62 7.54 -2.78 4.09
CA LEU A 62 8.64 -1.85 3.81
C LEU A 62 9.24 -2.11 2.42
N VAL A 63 9.55 -3.38 2.12
CA VAL A 63 10.08 -3.78 0.80
C VAL A 63 9.11 -3.39 -0.31
N SER A 64 7.82 -3.70 -0.16
CA SER A 64 6.79 -3.35 -1.14
C SER A 64 6.67 -1.84 -1.33
N THR A 65 6.73 -1.08 -0.24
CA THR A 65 6.66 0.40 -0.28
C THR A 65 7.87 1.00 -0.99
N VAL A 66 9.07 0.50 -0.72
CA VAL A 66 10.30 0.94 -1.41
C VAL A 66 10.24 0.62 -2.90
N ILE A 67 9.80 -0.59 -3.28
CA ILE A 67 9.63 -0.95 -4.69
C ILE A 67 8.58 -0.05 -5.35
N CYS A 68 7.43 0.18 -4.70
CA CYS A 68 6.42 1.10 -5.20
C CYS A 68 7.00 2.51 -5.41
N LEU A 69 7.79 3.03 -4.48
CA LEU A 69 8.39 4.36 -4.59
C LEU A 69 9.37 4.44 -5.77
N VAL A 70 10.25 3.44 -5.90
CA VAL A 70 11.24 3.38 -6.98
C VAL A 70 10.57 3.29 -8.36
N LEU A 71 9.44 2.58 -8.48
CA LEU A 71 8.68 2.48 -9.73
C LEU A 71 7.79 3.71 -9.96
N ALA A 72 7.14 4.22 -8.93
CA ALA A 72 6.18 5.30 -9.03
C ALA A 72 6.82 6.64 -9.35
N TYR A 73 8.00 6.93 -8.81
CA TYR A 73 8.62 8.23 -8.98
C TYR A 73 9.03 8.53 -10.44
N PRO A 74 9.77 7.65 -11.16
CA PRO A 74 10.06 7.84 -12.57
C PRO A 74 8.78 7.89 -13.42
N LEU A 75 7.80 7.05 -13.09
CA LEU A 75 6.54 7.00 -13.78
C LEU A 75 5.77 8.33 -13.65
N ALA A 76 5.67 8.87 -12.44
CA ALA A 76 5.03 10.15 -12.18
C ALA A 76 5.74 11.31 -12.91
N MET A 77 7.08 11.28 -12.99
CA MET A 77 7.87 12.25 -13.75
C MET A 77 7.58 12.16 -15.26
N ILE A 78 7.52 10.94 -15.82
CA ILE A 78 7.19 10.72 -17.25
C ILE A 78 5.79 11.26 -17.56
N LEU A 79 4.82 10.95 -16.69
CA LEU A 79 3.45 11.42 -16.83
C LEU A 79 3.37 12.96 -16.82
N ARG A 80 4.11 13.61 -15.93
CA ARG A 80 4.17 15.07 -15.85
C ARG A 80 4.84 15.68 -17.08
N ASN A 81 6.00 15.16 -17.51
CA ASN A 81 6.79 15.74 -18.60
C ASN A 81 6.12 15.62 -19.98
N ARG A 82 5.21 14.69 -20.16
CA ARG A 82 4.46 14.56 -21.42
C ARG A 82 3.29 15.54 -21.55
N GLY A 83 3.20 16.52 -20.67
CA GLY A 83 2.12 17.52 -20.70
C GLY A 83 0.74 16.90 -20.49
N ILE A 84 0.71 15.73 -19.86
CA ILE A 84 -0.50 15.00 -19.51
C ILE A 84 -1.09 15.73 -18.33
N GLY A 85 -1.76 16.85 -18.60
CA GLY A 85 -2.38 17.72 -17.61
C GLY A 85 -3.49 17.03 -16.82
N GLN A 86 -3.96 17.70 -15.78
CA GLN A 86 -5.13 17.27 -14.99
C GLN A 86 -6.30 16.96 -15.95
N GLY A 87 -6.69 15.68 -16.03
CA GLY A 87 -7.77 15.21 -16.92
C GLY A 87 -7.33 14.35 -18.10
N SER A 88 -6.02 14.04 -18.24
CA SER A 88 -5.56 13.19 -19.33
C SER A 88 -5.99 11.73 -19.14
N PHE A 89 -6.47 11.11 -20.22
CA PHE A 89 -6.88 9.71 -20.32
C PHE A 89 -5.81 8.72 -19.79
N ILE A 90 -4.53 9.07 -19.85
CA ILE A 90 -3.43 8.21 -19.36
C ILE A 90 -3.46 8.04 -17.84
N VAL A 91 -3.83 9.08 -17.08
CA VAL A 91 -4.02 8.95 -15.61
C VAL A 91 -5.14 7.97 -15.32
N PHE A 92 -6.20 7.96 -16.14
CA PHE A 92 -7.28 6.97 -16.04
C PHE A 92 -6.79 5.53 -16.22
N ILE A 93 -5.83 5.28 -17.14
CA ILE A 93 -5.29 3.92 -17.33
C ILE A 93 -4.66 3.37 -16.05
N PHE A 94 -4.04 4.21 -15.21
CA PHE A 94 -3.51 3.80 -13.90
C PHE A 94 -4.59 3.65 -12.84
N ILE A 95 -5.69 4.38 -12.97
CA ILE A 95 -6.82 4.32 -12.04
C ILE A 95 -7.75 3.15 -12.39
N LEU A 96 -7.91 2.80 -13.68
CA LEU A 96 -8.77 1.71 -14.13
C LEU A 96 -8.56 0.39 -13.37
N PRO A 97 -7.33 -0.10 -13.15
CA PRO A 97 -7.12 -1.29 -12.34
C PRO A 97 -7.65 -1.17 -10.92
N MET A 98 -7.71 0.04 -10.34
CA MET A 98 -8.25 0.24 -8.99
C MET A 98 -9.76 0.01 -8.90
N TRP A 99 -10.49 0.18 -10.00
CA TRP A 99 -11.93 -0.07 -10.07
C TRP A 99 -12.29 -1.56 -10.18
N MET A 100 -11.31 -2.39 -10.55
CA MET A 100 -11.51 -3.83 -10.52
C MET A 100 -11.54 -4.32 -9.07
N ASN A 101 -12.35 -5.33 -8.82
CA ASN A 101 -12.40 -5.98 -7.51
C ASN A 101 -11.00 -6.45 -7.08
N PHE A 102 -10.59 -6.02 -5.89
CA PHE A 102 -9.28 -6.33 -5.31
C PHE A 102 -9.00 -7.83 -5.21
N LEU A 103 -10.02 -8.60 -4.81
CA LEU A 103 -9.91 -10.04 -4.65
C LEU A 103 -9.71 -10.75 -6.00
N LEU A 104 -10.47 -10.37 -7.03
CA LEU A 104 -10.32 -10.92 -8.37
C LEU A 104 -8.93 -10.66 -8.97
N ARG A 105 -8.38 -9.47 -8.75
CA ARG A 105 -7.01 -9.14 -9.17
C ARG A 105 -5.98 -10.02 -8.50
N THR A 106 -6.14 -10.25 -7.20
CA THR A 106 -5.22 -11.10 -6.43
C THR A 106 -5.33 -12.57 -6.82
N LEU A 107 -6.55 -13.07 -7.09
CA LEU A 107 -6.79 -14.41 -7.63
C LEU A 107 -6.16 -14.59 -9.03
N ALA A 108 -6.23 -13.57 -9.89
CA ALA A 108 -5.58 -13.63 -11.19
C ALA A 108 -4.06 -13.81 -11.03
N TRP A 109 -3.41 -13.06 -10.11
CA TRP A 109 -2.01 -13.27 -9.80
C TRP A 109 -1.71 -14.65 -9.22
N GLN A 110 -2.58 -15.17 -8.36
CA GLN A 110 -2.46 -16.55 -7.86
C GLN A 110 -2.41 -17.54 -9.02
N THR A 111 -3.37 -17.49 -9.94
CA THR A 111 -3.43 -18.39 -11.10
C THR A 111 -2.20 -18.25 -12.02
N LEU A 112 -1.68 -17.02 -12.20
CA LEU A 112 -0.48 -16.79 -13.01
C LEU A 112 0.79 -17.39 -12.39
N LEU A 113 0.89 -17.34 -11.04
CA LEU A 113 2.06 -17.78 -10.28
C LEU A 113 2.04 -19.28 -9.93
N GLU A 114 0.91 -19.97 -10.12
CA GLU A 114 0.81 -21.41 -9.85
C GLU A 114 1.81 -22.23 -10.64
N LYS A 115 2.12 -23.47 -10.14
CA LYS A 115 3.07 -24.37 -10.80
C LYS A 115 2.67 -24.72 -12.24
N SER A 116 1.37 -24.85 -12.49
CA SER A 116 0.76 -25.04 -13.82
C SER A 116 0.30 -23.72 -14.45
N GLY A 117 0.69 -22.58 -13.87
CA GLY A 117 0.29 -21.27 -14.32
C GLY A 117 1.00 -20.78 -15.57
N VAL A 118 0.52 -19.68 -16.12
CA VAL A 118 1.01 -19.10 -17.39
C VAL A 118 2.51 -18.81 -17.34
N ILE A 119 3.02 -18.29 -16.22
CA ILE A 119 4.45 -17.95 -16.10
C ILE A 119 5.32 -19.19 -16.24
N ASN A 120 4.99 -20.27 -15.54
CA ASN A 120 5.72 -21.54 -15.66
C ASN A 120 5.52 -22.19 -17.04
N GLY A 121 4.36 -22.00 -17.66
CA GLY A 121 4.13 -22.39 -19.05
C GLY A 121 5.08 -21.70 -20.03
N ILE A 122 5.29 -20.40 -19.87
CA ILE A 122 6.26 -19.64 -20.68
C ILE A 122 7.69 -20.09 -20.39
N LEU A 123 8.05 -20.30 -19.11
CA LEU A 123 9.38 -20.80 -18.75
C LEU A 123 9.65 -22.17 -19.38
N SER A 124 8.69 -23.09 -19.35
CA SER A 124 8.78 -24.40 -20.00
C SER A 124 8.94 -24.30 -21.51
N ALA A 125 8.20 -23.40 -22.16
CA ALA A 125 8.33 -23.16 -23.61
C ALA A 125 9.71 -22.61 -23.99
N LEU A 126 10.35 -21.86 -23.07
CA LEU A 126 11.73 -21.36 -23.21
C LEU A 126 12.80 -22.36 -22.75
N HIS A 127 12.43 -23.61 -22.42
CA HIS A 127 13.31 -24.66 -21.89
C HIS A 127 14.00 -24.27 -20.56
N LEU A 128 13.37 -23.36 -19.78
CA LEU A 128 13.84 -22.97 -18.45
C LEU A 128 13.16 -23.81 -17.38
N PRO A 129 13.83 -24.06 -16.25
CA PRO A 129 13.24 -24.84 -15.15
C PRO A 129 12.05 -24.11 -14.53
N ASN A 130 10.99 -24.86 -14.23
CA ASN A 130 9.82 -24.34 -13.53
C ASN A 130 10.21 -23.81 -12.15
N GLN A 131 9.69 -22.65 -11.80
CA GLN A 131 9.95 -21.96 -10.54
C GLN A 131 8.77 -22.12 -9.58
N ASN A 132 9.09 -22.22 -8.28
CA ASN A 132 8.07 -22.21 -7.24
C ASN A 132 7.78 -20.77 -6.83
N LEU A 133 6.95 -20.08 -7.63
CA LEU A 133 6.68 -18.65 -7.48
C LEU A 133 5.62 -18.38 -6.43
N ILE A 134 4.56 -19.20 -6.35
CA ILE A 134 3.48 -19.06 -5.39
C ILE A 134 3.88 -19.53 -3.98
N ASN A 135 3.18 -19.08 -2.96
CA ASN A 135 3.42 -19.37 -1.53
C ASN A 135 4.81 -18.93 -1.07
N THR A 136 5.29 -17.82 -1.60
CA THR A 136 6.57 -17.21 -1.26
C THR A 136 6.39 -15.76 -0.78
N PRO A 137 7.31 -15.24 0.04
CA PRO A 137 7.32 -13.80 0.38
C PRO A 137 7.37 -12.89 -0.85
N GLY A 138 8.07 -13.34 -1.91
CA GLY A 138 8.14 -12.62 -3.18
C GLY A 138 6.80 -12.48 -3.89
N ALA A 139 5.95 -13.53 -3.86
CA ALA A 139 4.59 -13.46 -4.40
C ALA A 139 3.73 -12.43 -3.64
N ILE A 140 3.86 -12.39 -2.31
CA ILE A 140 3.15 -11.41 -1.48
C ILE A 140 3.59 -9.99 -1.84
N VAL A 141 4.90 -9.73 -1.91
CA VAL A 141 5.46 -8.43 -2.31
C VAL A 141 4.96 -8.02 -3.69
N LEU A 142 4.99 -8.93 -4.66
CA LEU A 142 4.48 -8.67 -6.01
C LEU A 142 2.99 -8.29 -5.99
N GLY A 143 2.18 -9.04 -5.25
CA GLY A 143 0.76 -8.74 -5.07
C GLY A 143 0.52 -7.38 -4.40
N MET A 144 1.30 -7.04 -3.35
CA MET A 144 1.24 -5.74 -2.69
C MET A 144 1.63 -4.61 -3.66
N VAL A 145 2.75 -4.75 -4.37
CA VAL A 145 3.23 -3.74 -5.33
C VAL A 145 2.18 -3.51 -6.42
N TYR A 146 1.68 -4.57 -7.03
CA TYR A 146 0.66 -4.45 -8.08
C TYR A 146 -0.61 -3.74 -7.60
N ASN A 147 -1.10 -4.10 -6.42
CA ASN A 147 -2.33 -3.54 -5.90
C ASN A 147 -2.16 -2.10 -5.40
N PHE A 148 -1.00 -1.75 -4.83
CA PHE A 148 -0.80 -0.46 -4.15
C PHE A 148 0.02 0.55 -4.95
N LEU A 149 0.66 0.17 -6.07
CA LEU A 149 1.44 1.08 -6.92
C LEU A 149 0.67 2.36 -7.33
N PRO A 150 -0.61 2.31 -7.75
CA PRO A 150 -1.35 3.51 -8.11
C PRO A 150 -1.49 4.51 -6.95
N PHE A 151 -1.58 4.02 -5.71
CA PHE A 151 -1.67 4.88 -4.51
C PHE A 151 -0.35 5.60 -4.20
N MET A 152 0.78 5.11 -4.70
CA MET A 152 2.06 5.81 -4.64
C MET A 152 2.19 6.82 -5.78
N VAL A 153 1.80 6.44 -6.99
CA VAL A 153 1.93 7.28 -8.20
C VAL A 153 1.13 8.56 -8.08
N LEU A 154 -0.15 8.48 -7.68
CA LEU A 154 -1.07 9.60 -7.70
C LEU A 154 -0.65 10.78 -6.81
N PRO A 155 -0.29 10.60 -5.52
CA PRO A 155 0.17 11.72 -4.69
C PRO A 155 1.46 12.36 -5.21
N ILE A 156 2.42 11.55 -5.66
CA ILE A 156 3.67 12.05 -6.23
C ILE A 156 3.39 12.86 -7.48
N TYR A 157 2.60 12.32 -8.42
CA TYR A 157 2.19 12.99 -9.64
C TYR A 157 1.51 14.34 -9.36
N ASN A 158 0.54 14.36 -8.43
CA ASN A 158 -0.20 15.57 -8.07
C ASN A 158 0.71 16.67 -7.52
N VAL A 159 1.75 16.32 -6.77
CA VAL A 159 2.72 17.30 -6.26
C VAL A 159 3.67 17.73 -7.36
N LEU A 160 4.17 16.81 -8.18
CA LEU A 160 5.04 17.14 -9.31
C LEU A 160 4.37 18.10 -10.30
N CYS A 161 3.07 17.95 -10.56
CA CYS A 161 2.32 18.86 -11.43
C CYS A 161 2.17 20.29 -10.87
N LYS A 162 2.38 20.49 -9.57
CA LYS A 162 2.33 21.82 -8.93
C LYS A 162 3.68 22.55 -8.92
N ILE A 163 4.76 21.85 -9.27
CA ILE A 163 6.09 22.46 -9.37
C ILE A 163 6.12 23.34 -10.61
N ASP A 164 6.44 24.64 -10.43
CA ASP A 164 6.54 25.61 -11.50
C ASP A 164 7.69 25.26 -12.44
N ASP A 165 7.41 25.24 -13.76
CA ASP A 165 8.40 25.01 -14.79
C ASP A 165 9.51 26.07 -14.79
N ASN A 166 9.21 27.31 -14.38
CA ASN A 166 10.22 28.36 -14.23
C ASN A 166 11.29 28.00 -13.21
N THR A 167 10.94 27.30 -12.13
CA THR A 167 11.93 26.83 -11.15
C THR A 167 12.89 25.82 -11.74
N ILE A 168 12.37 24.93 -12.59
CA ILE A 168 13.16 23.90 -13.26
C ILE A 168 14.05 24.53 -14.34
N ASN A 169 13.51 25.48 -15.12
CA ASN A 169 14.23 26.19 -16.15
C ASN A 169 15.35 27.05 -15.54
N ALA A 170 15.08 27.77 -14.47
CA ALA A 170 16.12 28.54 -13.74
C ALA A 170 17.30 27.66 -13.28
N ALA A 171 17.02 26.44 -12.76
CA ALA A 171 18.10 25.51 -12.41
C ALA A 171 18.93 25.09 -13.64
N ARG A 172 18.28 24.85 -14.78
CA ARG A 172 18.95 24.49 -16.04
C ARG A 172 19.75 25.66 -16.60
N ASP A 173 19.23 26.88 -16.55
CA ASP A 173 19.92 28.10 -16.97
C ASP A 173 21.21 28.35 -16.19
N LEU A 174 21.23 27.93 -14.91
CA LEU A 174 22.41 27.91 -14.05
C LEU A 174 23.36 26.73 -14.35
N GLY A 175 23.09 25.94 -15.39
CA GLY A 175 23.95 24.82 -15.82
C GLY A 175 23.74 23.53 -15.06
N ALA A 176 22.65 23.38 -14.28
CA ALA A 176 22.37 22.13 -13.57
C ALA A 176 22.09 20.98 -14.53
N SER A 177 22.80 19.87 -14.35
CA SER A 177 22.51 18.61 -15.04
C SER A 177 21.16 18.01 -14.63
N PHE A 178 20.66 17.07 -15.42
CA PHE A 178 19.41 16.37 -15.09
C PHE A 178 19.43 15.76 -13.68
N THR A 179 20.54 15.11 -13.31
CA THR A 179 20.68 14.49 -11.98
C THR A 179 20.69 15.54 -10.86
N GLN A 180 21.36 16.67 -11.07
CA GLN A 180 21.36 17.78 -10.12
C GLN A 180 19.95 18.39 -9.98
N THR A 181 19.27 18.64 -11.08
CA THR A 181 17.89 19.12 -11.04
C THR A 181 16.94 18.12 -10.35
N LEU A 182 17.15 16.81 -10.58
CA LEU A 182 16.37 15.76 -9.90
C LEU A 182 16.60 15.79 -8.38
N LEU A 183 17.85 15.78 -7.95
CA LEU A 183 18.19 15.65 -6.52
C LEU A 183 17.96 16.94 -5.72
N TRP A 184 18.18 18.11 -6.33
CA TRP A 184 18.15 19.39 -5.62
C TRP A 184 16.88 20.20 -5.83
N VAL A 185 16.09 19.88 -6.87
CA VAL A 185 14.82 20.59 -7.16
C VAL A 185 13.63 19.66 -7.05
N TRP A 186 13.58 18.60 -7.89
CA TRP A 186 12.41 17.73 -7.95
C TRP A 186 12.16 16.97 -6.65
N LEU A 187 13.17 16.26 -6.14
CA LEU A 187 13.03 15.45 -4.94
C LEU A 187 12.62 16.28 -3.72
N PRO A 188 13.30 17.38 -3.35
CA PRO A 188 12.91 18.18 -2.19
C PRO A 188 11.50 18.76 -2.31
N LEU A 189 11.12 19.26 -3.48
CA LEU A 189 9.79 19.83 -3.69
C LEU A 189 8.68 18.76 -3.73
N SER A 190 9.02 17.51 -4.04
CA SER A 190 8.06 16.39 -4.07
C SER A 190 7.94 15.63 -2.75
N VAL A 191 8.72 15.94 -1.72
CA VAL A 191 8.68 15.27 -0.41
C VAL A 191 7.26 15.14 0.16
N PRO A 192 6.38 16.16 0.13
CA PRO A 192 5.01 16.00 0.62
C PRO A 192 4.21 14.93 -0.13
N GLY A 193 4.41 14.80 -1.45
CA GLY A 193 3.79 13.76 -2.26
C GLY A 193 4.36 12.38 -1.96
N ILE A 194 5.68 12.27 -1.75
CA ILE A 194 6.37 11.04 -1.37
C ILE A 194 5.86 10.54 -0.02
N ILE A 195 5.80 11.39 0.99
CA ILE A 195 5.30 11.02 2.34
C ILE A 195 3.84 10.53 2.26
N SER A 196 2.99 11.26 1.52
CA SER A 196 1.60 10.84 1.31
C SER A 196 1.52 9.47 0.62
N GLY A 197 2.30 9.25 -0.43
CA GLY A 197 2.35 7.99 -1.15
C GLY A 197 2.84 6.84 -0.27
N ILE A 198 3.92 7.05 0.50
CA ILE A 198 4.44 6.07 1.46
C ILE A 198 3.34 5.67 2.45
N THR A 199 2.64 6.64 3.05
CA THR A 199 1.58 6.36 4.01
C THR A 199 0.43 5.57 3.37
N MET A 200 0.02 5.95 2.15
CA MET A 200 -1.07 5.29 1.43
C MET A 200 -0.72 3.86 0.97
N VAL A 201 0.55 3.51 0.87
CA VAL A 201 1.00 2.16 0.50
C VAL A 201 1.37 1.34 1.73
N PHE A 202 2.16 1.89 2.64
CA PHE A 202 2.70 1.16 3.78
C PHE A 202 1.61 0.68 4.74
N VAL A 203 0.65 1.55 5.11
CA VAL A 203 -0.39 1.20 6.09
C VAL A 203 -1.28 0.05 5.60
N PRO A 204 -1.90 0.10 4.39
CA PRO A 204 -2.70 -1.02 3.91
C PRO A 204 -1.87 -2.27 3.60
N SER A 205 -0.59 -2.13 3.21
CA SER A 205 0.31 -3.27 3.04
C SER A 205 0.57 -4.01 4.34
N LEU A 206 0.73 -3.27 5.45
CA LEU A 206 0.97 -3.84 6.78
C LEU A 206 -0.22 -4.66 7.28
N THR A 207 -1.43 -4.20 7.01
CA THR A 207 -2.68 -4.79 7.54
C THR A 207 -3.36 -5.76 6.57
N THR A 208 -2.81 -5.96 5.37
CA THR A 208 -3.43 -6.86 4.39
C THR A 208 -3.37 -8.31 4.84
N PHE A 209 -4.50 -9.02 4.74
CA PHE A 209 -4.58 -10.46 4.97
C PHE A 209 -4.98 -11.23 3.69
N VAL A 210 -5.72 -10.60 2.79
CA VAL A 210 -6.19 -11.24 1.56
C VAL A 210 -5.02 -11.61 0.64
N ILE A 211 -4.05 -10.70 0.46
CA ILE A 211 -2.89 -10.95 -0.40
C ILE A 211 -2.05 -12.10 0.19
N SER A 212 -1.81 -12.09 1.50
CA SER A 212 -1.02 -13.14 2.14
C SER A 212 -1.73 -14.50 2.15
N ASN A 213 -3.06 -14.54 2.32
CA ASN A 213 -3.83 -15.77 2.24
C ASN A 213 -3.76 -16.40 0.84
N LEU A 214 -3.92 -15.59 -0.21
CA LEU A 214 -3.96 -16.06 -1.58
C LEU A 214 -2.57 -16.34 -2.18
N LEU A 215 -1.59 -15.49 -1.94
CA LEU A 215 -0.27 -15.57 -2.57
C LEU A 215 0.81 -16.17 -1.65
N GLY A 216 0.65 -16.10 -0.34
CA GLY A 216 1.57 -16.66 0.65
C GLY A 216 1.16 -18.03 1.16
N GLY A 217 -0.08 -18.43 0.93
CA GLY A 217 -0.64 -19.67 1.46
C GLY A 217 -0.67 -19.66 3.00
N SER A 218 -1.02 -20.82 3.59
CA SER A 218 -1.11 -20.97 5.06
C SER A 218 0.22 -20.92 5.80
N LYS A 219 1.34 -20.87 5.07
CA LYS A 219 2.70 -20.92 5.67
C LYS A 219 3.24 -19.56 6.07
N ILE A 220 2.73 -18.48 5.50
CA ILE A 220 3.20 -17.11 5.72
C ILE A 220 2.08 -16.32 6.39
N LEU A 221 2.14 -16.24 7.71
CA LEU A 221 1.18 -15.47 8.50
C LEU A 221 1.70 -14.04 8.69
N LEU A 222 0.93 -13.08 8.23
CA LEU A 222 1.12 -11.66 8.48
C LEU A 222 0.24 -11.21 9.65
N ILE A 223 0.51 -10.04 10.18
CA ILE A 223 -0.26 -9.50 11.31
C ILE A 223 -1.75 -9.35 10.97
N GLY A 224 -2.07 -9.01 9.72
CA GLY A 224 -3.46 -8.95 9.24
C GLY A 224 -4.17 -10.30 9.31
N ASN A 225 -3.46 -11.41 9.03
CA ASN A 225 -4.01 -12.76 9.17
C ASN A 225 -4.23 -13.14 10.64
N VAL A 226 -3.32 -12.74 11.52
CA VAL A 226 -3.47 -12.96 12.97
C VAL A 226 -4.73 -12.25 13.47
N ILE A 227 -4.90 -10.98 13.12
CA ILE A 227 -6.09 -10.20 13.49
C ILE A 227 -7.37 -10.86 12.96
N GLU A 228 -7.39 -11.27 11.68
CA GLU A 228 -8.55 -11.94 11.07
C GLU A 228 -8.88 -13.25 11.81
N GLN A 229 -7.86 -14.06 12.14
CA GLN A 229 -8.04 -15.32 12.84
C GLN A 229 -8.58 -15.14 14.26
N GLU A 230 -8.10 -14.15 14.99
CA GLU A 230 -8.60 -13.86 16.35
C GLU A 230 -10.05 -13.37 16.31
N PHE A 231 -10.44 -12.59 15.30
CA PHE A 231 -11.84 -12.20 15.09
C PHE A 231 -12.77 -13.36 14.74
N THR A 232 -12.27 -14.37 14.03
CA THR A 232 -13.08 -15.53 13.62
C THR A 232 -13.16 -16.62 14.68
N LYS A 233 -12.22 -16.68 15.62
CA LYS A 233 -12.21 -17.64 16.74
C LYS A 233 -12.99 -17.18 17.98
N GLY A 234 -13.22 -15.86 18.11
CA GLY A 234 -13.90 -15.24 19.26
C GLY A 234 -15.39 -15.39 19.26
#